data_06e4623e7b02b76688744b9b1edb657e
#
_entry.id   06e4623e7b02b76688744b9b1edb657e
#
_cell.length_a   1.000
_cell.length_b   1.000
_cell.length_c   1.000
_cell.angle_alpha   90.00
_cell.angle_beta   90.00
_cell.angle_gamma   90.00
#
_symmetry.space_group_name_H-M   'P 1'
#
loop_
_entity.id
_entity.type
_entity.pdbx_description
1 polymer ?
#
loop_
_entity_poly.entity_id
_entity_poly.type
_entity_poly.pdbx_seq_one_letter_code
_entity_poly.pdbx_strand_id
1 'polypeptide(L)'
;NVITGVSGSGKSTLAFDILFNEGQRRYLESLNAYARSIVQPAGRPEVDAVYGIPPTVAIEQRLSRGGRKSTVGTTTEVWHFLRLLYVKLGTQHCIHDNAAVAPQTPDSIAAQLLKNFKGQHIGLLAPLVMNRKGVYTELAEWARPRGYTHLRVDGNFLPTQNFPRIDRFKEHTIELPVASLQISADQEKQLREALTKTLELGKGVVHVLSELQGLEAAMQTGADTTHIGKLQVFSTLRACPVCSTSYNELDPRLFSYNSKHGWCPECVGTGVKLTKDQRKVFDDSVRDDDQKGREQSFAEPEIEDLIEQVCPHCEGTRLNQTARHVKFTAQHLPITDIASMSVTDVRKWVQSLAKTKELTQRENDIARDLLPEIESRLEFLEEVGLGYLTLDRGAPTLSGGEAQRIRLAAQL
;
A
#
# COMPACT_ATOMS: atom_id res chain seq x y z
N ASN A 1 8.35 36.69 19.18
CA ASN A 1 7.35 37.55 18.55
C ASN A 1 5.95 37.10 18.97
N VAL A 2 5.03 38.05 19.20
CA VAL A 2 3.62 37.81 19.54
C VAL A 2 2.76 38.37 18.42
N ILE A 3 1.85 37.54 17.87
CA ILE A 3 0.89 37.95 16.84
C ILE A 3 -0.46 38.15 17.51
N THR A 4 -0.94 39.41 17.56
CA THR A 4 -2.21 39.79 18.18
C THR A 4 -3.18 40.32 17.13
N GLY A 5 -4.48 40.31 17.43
CA GLY A 5 -5.53 40.82 16.56
C GLY A 5 -6.91 40.24 16.93
N VAL A 6 -7.97 40.79 16.37
CA VAL A 6 -9.35 40.31 16.58
C VAL A 6 -9.56 38.92 15.99
N SER A 7 -10.60 38.20 16.42
CA SER A 7 -10.95 36.90 15.82
C SER A 7 -11.24 37.07 14.33
N GLY A 8 -10.74 36.16 13.48
CA GLY A 8 -10.89 36.23 12.02
C GLY A 8 -9.91 37.14 11.29
N SER A 9 -8.95 37.79 11.97
CA SER A 9 -7.97 38.71 11.35
C SER A 9 -6.82 38.04 10.59
N GLY A 10 -6.87 36.74 10.36
CA GLY A 10 -5.82 36.00 9.63
C GLY A 10 -4.55 35.65 10.44
N LYS A 11 -4.56 35.78 11.78
CA LYS A 11 -3.37 35.43 12.61
C LYS A 11 -2.90 34.01 12.42
N SER A 12 -3.82 33.06 12.44
CA SER A 12 -3.52 31.65 12.24
C SER A 12 -3.05 31.38 10.81
N THR A 13 -3.67 32.01 9.82
CA THR A 13 -3.26 31.93 8.42
C THR A 13 -1.84 32.44 8.23
N LEU A 14 -1.51 33.60 8.82
CA LEU A 14 -0.13 34.11 8.76
C LEU A 14 0.87 33.14 9.43
N ALA A 15 0.54 32.65 10.62
CA ALA A 15 1.47 31.80 11.39
C ALA A 15 1.63 30.40 10.78
N PHE A 16 0.53 29.74 10.40
CA PHE A 16 0.54 28.33 9.97
C PHE A 16 0.55 28.20 8.43
N ASP A 17 -0.35 28.86 7.73
CA ASP A 17 -0.49 28.66 6.28
C ASP A 17 0.65 29.33 5.49
N ILE A 18 1.25 30.41 6.04
CA ILE A 18 2.32 31.15 5.38
C ILE A 18 3.69 30.82 6.01
N LEU A 19 3.94 31.23 7.25
CA LEU A 19 5.28 31.15 7.85
C LEU A 19 5.71 29.70 8.11
N PHE A 20 4.85 28.90 8.73
CA PHE A 20 5.15 27.50 9.01
C PHE A 20 5.30 26.68 7.73
N ASN A 21 4.34 26.77 6.80
CA ASN A 21 4.38 26.00 5.56
C ASN A 21 5.59 26.36 4.70
N GLU A 22 6.00 27.62 4.63
CA GLU A 22 7.21 28.01 3.90
C GLU A 22 8.49 27.49 4.57
N GLY A 23 8.58 27.52 5.89
CA GLY A 23 9.70 26.96 6.62
C GLY A 23 9.81 25.46 6.45
N GLN A 24 8.69 24.73 6.51
CA GLN A 24 8.63 23.30 6.23
C GLN A 24 9.02 22.99 4.78
N ARG A 25 8.49 23.72 3.81
CA ARG A 25 8.82 23.54 2.39
C ARG A 25 10.32 23.65 2.15
N ARG A 26 10.97 24.67 2.70
CA ARG A 26 12.43 24.88 2.58
C ARG A 26 13.23 23.76 3.23
N TYR A 27 12.79 23.29 4.40
CA TYR A 27 13.42 22.15 5.06
C TYR A 27 13.33 20.89 4.20
N LEU A 28 12.13 20.58 3.66
CA LEU A 28 11.92 19.43 2.79
C LEU A 28 12.71 19.51 1.48
N GLU A 29 12.91 20.70 0.92
CA GLU A 29 13.78 20.89 -0.25
C GLU A 29 15.25 20.58 0.02
N SER A 30 15.71 20.71 1.27
CA SER A 30 17.08 20.36 1.68
C SER A 30 17.31 18.85 1.84
N LEU A 31 16.25 18.04 1.94
CA LEU A 31 16.34 16.60 2.08
C LEU A 31 16.74 15.92 0.75
N ASN A 32 17.28 14.71 0.84
CA ASN A 32 17.60 13.92 -0.34
C ASN A 32 16.34 13.55 -1.13
N ALA A 33 16.49 13.15 -2.42
CA ALA A 33 15.38 12.86 -3.31
C ALA A 33 14.46 11.74 -2.79
N TYR A 34 15.01 10.79 -2.06
CA TYR A 34 14.27 9.66 -1.48
C TYR A 34 13.39 10.11 -0.31
N ALA A 35 13.94 10.87 0.63
CA ALA A 35 13.18 11.42 1.76
C ALA A 35 12.07 12.37 1.26
N ARG A 36 12.32 13.16 0.21
CA ARG A 36 11.29 14.00 -0.43
C ARG A 36 10.15 13.22 -1.08
N SER A 37 10.38 12.01 -1.55
CA SER A 37 9.31 11.17 -2.12
C SER A 37 8.36 10.60 -1.08
N ILE A 38 8.78 10.55 0.18
CA ILE A 38 8.03 10.00 1.31
C ILE A 38 7.24 11.10 2.02
N VAL A 39 7.86 12.25 2.21
CA VAL A 39 7.25 13.39 2.91
C VAL A 39 6.61 14.33 1.90
N GLN A 40 5.33 14.62 2.08
CA GLN A 40 4.61 15.54 1.19
C GLN A 40 5.01 16.99 1.50
N PRO A 41 5.58 17.73 0.53
CA PRO A 41 5.84 19.14 0.74
C PRO A 41 4.51 19.90 0.90
N ALA A 42 4.44 20.77 1.89
CA ALA A 42 3.36 21.74 2.00
C ALA A 42 3.26 22.55 0.70
N GLY A 43 2.04 22.85 0.25
CA GLY A 43 1.83 23.69 -0.92
C GLY A 43 2.52 25.05 -0.74
N ARG A 44 2.99 25.63 -1.85
CA ARG A 44 3.54 26.99 -1.81
C ARG A 44 2.44 27.95 -1.34
N PRO A 45 2.71 28.77 -0.30
CA PRO A 45 1.71 29.75 0.14
C PRO A 45 1.38 30.74 -0.99
N GLU A 46 0.12 31.15 -1.06
CA GLU A 46 -0.37 32.13 -2.06
C GLU A 46 0.03 33.55 -1.66
N VAL A 47 1.34 33.79 -1.70
CA VAL A 47 1.93 35.12 -1.42
C VAL A 47 3.05 35.39 -2.43
N ASP A 48 3.34 36.66 -2.69
CA ASP A 48 4.35 37.06 -3.67
C ASP A 48 5.74 36.54 -3.32
N ALA A 49 6.17 36.71 -2.07
CA ALA A 49 7.44 36.18 -1.59
C ALA A 49 7.50 36.13 -0.05
N VAL A 50 8.25 35.14 0.47
CA VAL A 50 8.59 35.02 1.89
C VAL A 50 10.11 34.81 1.99
N TYR A 51 10.81 35.67 2.75
CA TYR A 51 12.25 35.62 2.91
C TYR A 51 12.65 35.45 4.37
N GLY A 52 13.82 34.83 4.60
CA GLY A 52 14.45 34.74 5.92
C GLY A 52 13.78 33.82 6.92
N ILE A 53 12.92 32.88 6.46
CA ILE A 53 12.29 31.87 7.31
C ILE A 53 13.23 30.66 7.41
N PRO A 54 13.71 30.33 8.63
CA PRO A 54 14.44 29.09 8.87
C PRO A 54 13.48 27.89 8.86
N PRO A 55 13.97 26.64 8.95
CA PRO A 55 13.15 25.48 9.26
C PRO A 55 12.27 25.75 10.48
N THR A 56 10.98 25.48 10.37
CA THR A 56 9.98 25.84 11.37
C THR A 56 9.35 24.62 11.99
N VAL A 57 8.99 24.72 13.26
CA VAL A 57 8.20 23.75 14.02
C VAL A 57 6.96 24.47 14.52
N ALA A 58 5.77 23.85 14.36
CA ALA A 58 4.52 24.41 14.87
C ALA A 58 3.94 23.48 15.94
N ILE A 59 3.57 24.05 17.08
CA ILE A 59 2.85 23.36 18.15
C ILE A 59 1.46 23.99 18.26
N GLU A 60 0.46 23.29 17.72
CA GLU A 60 -0.92 23.74 17.80
C GLU A 60 -1.59 23.29 19.09
N GLN A 61 -2.37 24.18 19.70
CA GLN A 61 -3.17 23.89 20.87
C GLN A 61 -4.46 23.12 20.54
N ARG A 62 -4.86 23.06 19.25
CA ARG A 62 -6.03 22.31 18.82
C ARG A 62 -5.76 20.81 18.93
N LEU A 63 -6.48 20.16 19.81
CA LEU A 63 -6.59 18.71 19.93
C LEU A 63 -7.45 18.14 18.79
N SER A 64 -7.02 18.22 17.54
CA SER A 64 -7.54 17.29 16.56
C SER A 64 -7.01 15.91 16.97
N ARG A 65 -7.82 15.13 17.67
CA ARG A 65 -7.52 13.73 17.89
C ARG A 65 -7.42 13.12 16.51
N GLY A 66 -6.26 12.55 16.17
CA GLY A 66 -6.08 11.86 14.91
C GLY A 66 -7.14 10.77 14.75
N GLY A 67 -7.51 10.46 13.51
CA GLY A 67 -8.49 9.44 13.20
C GLY A 67 -8.10 8.05 13.71
N ARG A 68 -9.04 7.10 13.72
CA ARG A 68 -8.82 5.71 14.19
C ARG A 68 -7.78 4.94 13.40
N LYS A 69 -7.56 5.32 12.14
CA LYS A 69 -6.47 4.78 11.31
C LYS A 69 -5.09 5.37 11.67
N SER A 70 -5.05 6.46 12.43
CA SER A 70 -3.82 7.08 12.91
C SER A 70 -3.31 6.38 14.17
N THR A 71 -2.02 6.10 14.21
CA THR A 71 -1.33 5.48 15.34
C THR A 71 -0.07 6.27 15.72
N VAL A 72 0.56 5.96 16.83
CA VAL A 72 1.87 6.53 17.18
C VAL A 72 2.85 6.37 16.02
N GLY A 73 2.97 5.15 15.47
CA GLY A 73 3.89 4.87 14.37
C GLY A 73 3.59 5.65 13.08
N THR A 74 2.30 5.85 12.72
CA THR A 74 1.95 6.61 11.51
C THR A 74 2.13 8.11 11.72
N THR A 75 1.83 8.64 12.89
CA THR A 75 1.95 10.07 13.21
C THR A 75 3.41 10.51 13.28
N THR A 76 4.31 9.63 13.74
CA THR A 76 5.75 9.89 13.84
C THR A 76 6.54 9.47 12.60
N GLU A 77 5.87 9.03 11.55
CA GLU A 77 6.43 8.51 10.31
C GLU A 77 7.29 7.23 10.46
N VAL A 78 7.53 6.75 11.68
CA VAL A 78 8.24 5.48 11.93
C VAL A 78 7.64 4.33 11.11
N TRP A 79 6.30 4.31 11.00
CA TRP A 79 5.58 3.30 10.23
C TRP A 79 5.92 3.33 8.73
N HIS A 80 6.15 4.50 8.14
CA HIS A 80 6.54 4.62 6.74
C HIS A 80 7.88 3.95 6.46
N PHE A 81 8.87 4.18 7.32
CA PHE A 81 10.18 3.55 7.18
C PHE A 81 10.15 2.05 7.47
N LEU A 82 9.36 1.61 8.45
CA LEU A 82 9.16 0.17 8.72
C LEU A 82 8.50 -0.53 7.53
N ARG A 83 7.49 0.07 6.90
CA ARG A 83 6.86 -0.46 5.67
C ARG A 83 7.90 -0.67 4.56
N LEU A 84 8.77 0.31 4.34
CA LEU A 84 9.84 0.23 3.34
C LEU A 84 10.86 -0.86 3.70
N LEU A 85 11.24 -0.95 4.96
CA LEU A 85 12.12 -2.00 5.45
C LEU A 85 11.54 -3.39 5.18
N TYR A 86 10.25 -3.61 5.46
CA TYR A 86 9.57 -4.88 5.22
C TYR A 86 9.35 -5.19 3.73
N VAL A 87 9.15 -4.18 2.88
CA VAL A 87 9.10 -4.38 1.42
C VAL A 87 10.45 -4.85 0.88
N LYS A 88 11.54 -4.34 1.43
CA LYS A 88 12.91 -4.62 0.93
C LYS A 88 13.53 -5.86 1.55
N LEU A 89 13.30 -6.09 2.83
CA LEU A 89 13.96 -7.12 3.65
C LEU A 89 12.97 -8.14 4.24
N GLY A 90 11.69 -8.04 3.91
CA GLY A 90 10.67 -8.99 4.34
C GLY A 90 10.49 -10.16 3.36
N THR A 91 10.18 -11.33 3.92
CA THR A 91 9.80 -12.52 3.17
C THR A 91 8.32 -12.80 3.38
N GLN A 92 7.57 -12.89 2.28
CA GLN A 92 6.17 -13.35 2.32
C GLN A 92 6.12 -14.81 2.77
N HIS A 93 5.23 -15.10 3.71
CA HIS A 93 4.86 -16.47 4.08
C HIS A 93 3.43 -16.75 3.63
N CYS A 94 3.14 -18.00 3.38
CA CYS A 94 1.81 -18.43 2.96
C CYS A 94 0.79 -18.26 4.09
N ILE A 95 -0.38 -17.73 3.75
CA ILE A 95 -1.48 -17.53 4.72
C ILE A 95 -2.14 -18.81 5.19
N HIS A 96 -1.91 -19.96 4.49
CA HIS A 96 -2.53 -21.25 4.77
C HIS A 96 -1.64 -22.17 5.60
N ASP A 97 -0.33 -22.21 5.29
CA ASP A 97 0.62 -23.18 5.84
C ASP A 97 1.89 -22.54 6.40
N ASN A 98 1.99 -21.20 6.30
CA ASN A 98 3.12 -20.41 6.81
C ASN A 98 4.49 -20.75 6.16
N ALA A 99 4.52 -21.50 5.05
CA ALA A 99 5.74 -21.74 4.30
C ALA A 99 6.25 -20.46 3.63
N ALA A 100 7.56 -20.26 3.58
CA ALA A 100 8.14 -19.12 2.87
C ALA A 100 7.84 -19.22 1.38
N VAL A 101 7.38 -18.12 0.80
CA VAL A 101 7.06 -18.02 -0.62
C VAL A 101 8.35 -18.03 -1.43
N ALA A 102 8.41 -18.90 -2.44
CA ALA A 102 9.57 -19.13 -3.30
C ALA A 102 9.18 -19.08 -4.78
N PRO A 103 10.14 -18.97 -5.70
CA PRO A 103 9.90 -19.14 -7.13
C PRO A 103 9.32 -20.53 -7.45
N GLN A 104 8.43 -20.60 -8.46
CA GLN A 104 7.93 -21.88 -9.00
C GLN A 104 8.19 -21.95 -10.52
N THR A 105 8.18 -23.18 -11.06
CA THR A 105 8.42 -23.39 -12.49
C THR A 105 7.16 -23.18 -13.33
N PRO A 106 7.28 -22.79 -14.63
CA PRO A 106 6.14 -22.75 -15.56
C PRO A 106 5.43 -24.11 -15.66
N ASP A 107 6.18 -25.22 -15.58
CA ASP A 107 5.61 -26.58 -15.59
C ASP A 107 4.70 -26.83 -14.39
N SER A 108 5.08 -26.37 -13.21
CA SER A 108 4.24 -26.43 -12.02
C SER A 108 2.93 -25.64 -12.20
N ILE A 109 3.01 -24.45 -12.80
CA ILE A 109 1.83 -23.63 -13.11
C ILE A 109 0.94 -24.38 -14.11
N ALA A 110 1.51 -24.93 -15.19
CA ALA A 110 0.74 -25.66 -16.20
C ALA A 110 0.00 -26.88 -15.58
N ALA A 111 0.68 -27.64 -14.71
CA ALA A 111 0.09 -28.78 -14.02
C ALA A 111 -1.09 -28.34 -13.11
N GLN A 112 -0.95 -27.22 -12.42
CA GLN A 112 -2.03 -26.65 -11.60
C GLN A 112 -3.23 -26.21 -12.46
N LEU A 113 -2.99 -25.56 -13.60
CA LEU A 113 -4.05 -25.14 -14.51
C LEU A 113 -4.82 -26.34 -15.05
N LEU A 114 -4.10 -27.41 -15.48
CA LEU A 114 -4.71 -28.65 -15.95
C LEU A 114 -5.54 -29.35 -14.87
N LYS A 115 -5.11 -29.26 -13.61
CA LYS A 115 -5.83 -29.85 -12.48
C LYS A 115 -7.05 -29.01 -12.08
N ASN A 116 -6.87 -27.71 -11.87
CA ASN A 116 -7.86 -26.84 -11.24
C ASN A 116 -8.97 -26.39 -12.19
N PHE A 117 -8.67 -26.28 -13.50
CA PHE A 117 -9.59 -25.78 -14.52
C PHE A 117 -9.99 -26.83 -15.57
N LYS A 118 -9.78 -28.11 -15.25
CA LYS A 118 -10.12 -29.21 -16.17
C LYS A 118 -11.56 -29.08 -16.70
N GLY A 119 -11.73 -29.07 -18.03
CA GLY A 119 -13.02 -28.93 -18.69
C GLY A 119 -13.58 -27.51 -18.71
N GLN A 120 -12.87 -26.53 -18.20
CA GLN A 120 -13.28 -25.12 -18.22
C GLN A 120 -12.62 -24.35 -19.36
N HIS A 121 -13.28 -23.30 -19.82
CA HIS A 121 -12.69 -22.31 -20.71
C HIS A 121 -12.10 -21.18 -19.87
N ILE A 122 -10.81 -20.85 -20.08
CA ILE A 122 -10.11 -19.82 -19.35
C ILE A 122 -9.42 -18.81 -20.28
N GLY A 123 -9.24 -17.60 -19.78
CA GLY A 123 -8.39 -16.58 -20.39
C GLY A 123 -7.06 -16.46 -19.65
N LEU A 124 -5.95 -16.39 -20.42
CA LEU A 124 -4.64 -16.06 -19.89
C LEU A 124 -4.32 -14.58 -20.16
N LEU A 125 -4.08 -13.84 -19.12
CA LEU A 125 -3.83 -12.40 -19.15
C LEU A 125 -2.41 -12.12 -18.65
N ALA A 126 -1.66 -11.30 -19.37
CA ALA A 126 -0.36 -10.79 -18.91
C ALA A 126 -0.55 -9.45 -18.22
N PRO A 127 -0.21 -9.30 -16.92
CA PRO A 127 -0.25 -8.01 -16.25
C PRO A 127 0.88 -7.12 -16.79
N LEU A 128 0.53 -6.01 -17.45
CA LEU A 128 1.48 -5.05 -18.00
C LEU A 128 1.69 -3.86 -17.07
N VAL A 129 0.63 -3.45 -16.37
CA VAL A 129 0.63 -2.37 -15.38
C VAL A 129 -0.12 -2.84 -14.15
N MET A 130 0.47 -2.66 -12.98
CA MET A 130 -0.13 -3.06 -11.70
C MET A 130 -0.19 -1.85 -10.77
N ASN A 131 -1.42 -1.38 -10.52
CA ASN A 131 -1.71 -0.31 -9.56
C ASN A 131 -0.81 0.93 -9.74
N ARG A 132 -0.70 1.44 -10.97
CA ARG A 132 0.12 2.62 -11.29
C ARG A 132 -0.70 3.68 -12.02
N LYS A 133 -0.38 4.94 -11.71
CA LYS A 133 -0.91 6.11 -12.40
C LYS A 133 -0.16 6.36 -13.70
N GLY A 134 -0.85 6.88 -14.69
CA GLY A 134 -0.20 7.22 -15.96
C GLY A 134 -1.15 7.35 -17.12
N VAL A 135 -0.58 7.69 -18.27
CA VAL A 135 -1.26 7.70 -19.57
C VAL A 135 -0.85 6.44 -20.32
N TYR A 136 -1.81 5.63 -20.71
CA TYR A 136 -1.56 4.29 -21.28
C TYR A 136 -2.07 4.13 -22.71
N THR A 137 -2.30 5.21 -23.43
CA THR A 137 -2.69 5.18 -24.86
C THR A 137 -1.63 4.50 -25.71
N GLU A 138 -0.35 4.75 -25.44
CA GLU A 138 0.78 4.09 -26.12
C GLU A 138 0.78 2.57 -25.96
N LEU A 139 0.24 2.06 -24.86
CA LEU A 139 0.14 0.62 -24.63
C LEU A 139 -0.89 -0.03 -25.57
N ALA A 140 -2.01 0.63 -25.81
CA ALA A 140 -3.01 0.18 -26.79
C ALA A 140 -2.47 0.27 -28.24
N GLU A 141 -1.73 1.34 -28.54
CA GLU A 141 -1.05 1.50 -29.84
C GLU A 141 0.03 0.42 -30.06
N TRP A 142 0.73 0.01 -29.03
CA TRP A 142 1.70 -1.09 -29.07
C TRP A 142 1.01 -2.46 -29.24
N ALA A 143 -0.14 -2.68 -28.58
CA ALA A 143 -0.84 -3.96 -28.57
C ALA A 143 -1.57 -4.23 -29.91
N ARG A 144 -2.19 -3.21 -30.52
CA ARG A 144 -3.02 -3.33 -31.72
C ARG A 144 -2.28 -3.95 -32.92
N PRO A 145 -1.09 -3.50 -33.35
CA PRO A 145 -0.39 -4.09 -34.50
C PRO A 145 0.10 -5.52 -34.23
N ARG A 146 0.10 -5.96 -32.97
CA ARG A 146 0.45 -7.32 -32.56
C ARG A 146 -0.76 -8.27 -32.49
N GLY A 147 -1.93 -7.80 -32.94
CA GLY A 147 -3.15 -8.59 -33.03
C GLY A 147 -3.99 -8.63 -31.75
N TYR A 148 -3.63 -7.84 -30.73
CA TYR A 148 -4.44 -7.77 -29.52
C TYR A 148 -5.55 -6.74 -29.66
N THR A 149 -6.78 -7.22 -29.64
CA THR A 149 -7.97 -6.40 -29.90
C THR A 149 -8.46 -5.63 -28.69
N HIS A 150 -8.13 -6.10 -27.49
CA HIS A 150 -8.55 -5.50 -26.22
C HIS A 150 -7.41 -5.45 -25.19
N LEU A 151 -7.53 -4.52 -24.27
CA LEU A 151 -6.82 -4.51 -22.98
C LEU A 151 -7.88 -4.61 -21.86
N ARG A 152 -7.57 -5.31 -20.79
CA ARG A 152 -8.42 -5.35 -19.60
C ARG A 152 -7.89 -4.32 -18.61
N VAL A 153 -8.65 -3.24 -18.40
CA VAL A 153 -8.32 -2.12 -17.51
C VAL A 153 -9.24 -2.17 -16.30
N ASP A 154 -8.68 -2.37 -15.13
CA ASP A 154 -9.42 -2.44 -13.85
C ASP A 154 -10.59 -3.44 -13.88
N GLY A 155 -10.41 -4.54 -14.61
CA GLY A 155 -11.43 -5.56 -14.80
C GLY A 155 -12.31 -5.37 -16.02
N ASN A 156 -12.29 -4.22 -16.69
CA ASN A 156 -13.10 -3.94 -17.86
C ASN A 156 -12.30 -4.13 -19.15
N PHE A 157 -12.86 -4.89 -20.11
CA PHE A 157 -12.24 -5.10 -21.42
C PHE A 157 -12.52 -3.91 -22.34
N LEU A 158 -11.49 -3.16 -22.67
CA LEU A 158 -11.55 -1.98 -23.53
C LEU A 158 -10.88 -2.27 -24.88
N PRO A 159 -11.49 -1.87 -26.03
CA PRO A 159 -10.90 -2.10 -27.33
C PRO A 159 -9.60 -1.30 -27.52
N THR A 160 -8.60 -1.90 -28.16
CA THR A 160 -7.34 -1.20 -28.50
C THR A 160 -7.53 -0.23 -29.67
N GLN A 161 -8.56 -0.43 -30.48
CA GLN A 161 -8.99 0.52 -31.50
C GLN A 161 -9.76 1.65 -30.84
N ASN A 162 -9.35 2.90 -31.03
CA ASN A 162 -9.95 4.07 -30.38
C ASN A 162 -9.96 3.93 -28.83
N PHE A 163 -8.84 3.48 -28.29
CA PHE A 163 -8.72 3.25 -26.85
C PHE A 163 -9.12 4.52 -26.07
N PRO A 164 -10.06 4.40 -25.13
CA PRO A 164 -10.56 5.55 -24.41
C PRO A 164 -9.47 6.14 -23.51
N ARG A 165 -9.52 7.45 -23.29
CA ARG A 165 -8.66 8.09 -22.29
C ARG A 165 -9.10 7.66 -20.91
N ILE A 166 -8.23 6.95 -20.19
CA ILE A 166 -8.42 6.63 -18.77
C ILE A 166 -7.85 7.74 -17.91
N ASP A 167 -8.32 7.85 -16.66
CA ASP A 167 -7.92 8.90 -15.75
C ASP A 167 -6.45 8.72 -15.32
N ARG A 168 -5.56 9.55 -15.83
CA ARG A 168 -4.12 9.51 -15.52
C ARG A 168 -3.77 9.70 -14.04
N PHE A 169 -4.71 10.17 -13.23
CA PHE A 169 -4.51 10.42 -11.82
C PHE A 169 -4.96 9.26 -10.92
N LYS A 170 -5.72 8.32 -11.48
CA LYS A 170 -6.11 7.06 -10.82
C LYS A 170 -5.05 5.98 -11.03
N GLU A 171 -4.96 5.07 -10.08
CA GLU A 171 -4.16 3.87 -10.21
C GLU A 171 -4.91 2.85 -11.07
N HIS A 172 -4.23 2.34 -12.09
CA HIS A 172 -4.80 1.36 -13.00
C HIS A 172 -4.02 0.05 -12.96
N THR A 173 -4.76 -1.05 -13.09
CA THR A 173 -4.22 -2.36 -13.43
C THR A 173 -4.61 -2.68 -14.86
N ILE A 174 -3.59 -2.85 -15.73
CA ILE A 174 -3.80 -3.12 -17.15
C ILE A 174 -3.22 -4.48 -17.49
N GLU A 175 -4.05 -5.34 -18.03
CA GLU A 175 -3.74 -6.70 -18.40
C GLU A 175 -3.94 -6.88 -19.92
N LEU A 176 -3.03 -7.63 -20.54
CA LEU A 176 -3.10 -8.00 -21.92
C LEU A 176 -3.74 -9.40 -22.05
N PRO A 177 -4.87 -9.58 -22.70
CA PRO A 177 -5.41 -10.89 -23.03
C PRO A 177 -4.55 -11.59 -24.07
N VAL A 178 -3.81 -12.63 -23.66
CA VAL A 178 -2.82 -13.31 -24.53
C VAL A 178 -3.44 -14.52 -25.20
N ALA A 179 -4.23 -15.29 -24.46
CA ALA A 179 -4.88 -16.50 -24.99
C ALA A 179 -6.21 -16.76 -24.30
N SER A 180 -7.11 -17.44 -25.01
CA SER A 180 -8.37 -17.97 -24.51
C SER A 180 -8.48 -19.42 -24.98
N LEU A 181 -8.58 -20.37 -24.06
CA LEU A 181 -8.48 -21.79 -24.39
C LEU A 181 -9.30 -22.67 -23.43
N GLN A 182 -9.74 -23.82 -23.96
CA GLN A 182 -10.38 -24.89 -23.20
C GLN A 182 -9.29 -25.72 -22.53
N ILE A 183 -9.42 -26.00 -21.22
CA ILE A 183 -8.45 -26.81 -20.49
C ILE A 183 -8.79 -28.28 -20.61
N SER A 184 -7.98 -29.01 -21.41
CA SER A 184 -8.07 -30.45 -21.57
C SER A 184 -6.67 -31.05 -21.74
N ALA A 185 -6.54 -32.36 -21.51
CA ALA A 185 -5.28 -33.07 -21.69
C ALA A 185 -4.76 -33.00 -23.14
N ASP A 186 -5.66 -33.01 -24.10
CA ASP A 186 -5.32 -32.95 -25.55
C ASP A 186 -4.75 -31.60 -25.97
N GLN A 187 -5.03 -30.55 -25.20
CA GLN A 187 -4.58 -29.19 -25.45
C GLN A 187 -3.39 -28.74 -24.57
N GLU A 188 -2.77 -29.66 -23.86
CA GLU A 188 -1.65 -29.34 -22.94
C GLU A 188 -0.52 -28.57 -23.66
N LYS A 189 -0.15 -28.98 -24.88
CA LYS A 189 0.89 -28.30 -25.67
C LYS A 189 0.51 -26.84 -25.93
N GLN A 190 -0.71 -26.60 -26.36
CA GLN A 190 -1.20 -25.24 -26.61
C GLN A 190 -1.24 -24.40 -25.34
N LEU A 191 -1.65 -25.00 -24.23
CA LEU A 191 -1.62 -24.34 -22.91
C LEU A 191 -0.21 -23.93 -22.54
N ARG A 192 0.79 -24.81 -22.68
CA ARG A 192 2.19 -24.52 -22.36
C ARG A 192 2.77 -23.40 -23.20
N GLU A 193 2.50 -23.41 -24.52
CA GLU A 193 2.93 -22.34 -25.42
C GLU A 193 2.31 -21.00 -25.05
N ALA A 194 0.99 -20.97 -24.81
CA ALA A 194 0.27 -19.79 -24.39
C ALA A 194 0.75 -19.28 -23.01
N LEU A 195 0.98 -20.18 -22.07
CA LEU A 195 1.49 -19.84 -20.74
C LEU A 195 2.90 -19.25 -20.81
N THR A 196 3.80 -19.82 -21.59
CA THR A 196 5.17 -19.30 -21.79
C THR A 196 5.11 -17.87 -22.32
N LYS A 197 4.34 -17.65 -23.41
CA LYS A 197 4.15 -16.30 -23.96
C LYS A 197 3.57 -15.32 -22.97
N THR A 198 2.59 -15.76 -22.16
CA THR A 198 1.95 -14.90 -21.17
C THR A 198 2.91 -14.55 -20.05
N LEU A 199 3.70 -15.51 -19.56
CA LEU A 199 4.71 -15.29 -18.54
C LEU A 199 5.85 -14.36 -19.01
N GLU A 200 6.25 -14.46 -20.26
CA GLU A 200 7.24 -13.54 -20.86
C GLU A 200 6.71 -12.09 -20.84
N LEU A 201 5.50 -11.88 -21.35
CA LEU A 201 4.86 -10.55 -21.39
C LEU A 201 4.55 -10.00 -19.99
N GLY A 202 4.09 -10.87 -19.08
CA GLY A 202 3.76 -10.54 -17.68
C GLY A 202 4.96 -10.58 -16.74
N LYS A 203 6.20 -10.70 -17.27
CA LYS A 203 7.45 -10.73 -16.49
C LYS A 203 7.41 -11.76 -15.34
N GLY A 204 7.00 -12.97 -15.67
CA GLY A 204 6.92 -14.08 -14.72
C GLY A 204 5.58 -14.18 -13.97
N VAL A 205 4.61 -13.35 -14.29
CA VAL A 205 3.27 -13.39 -13.70
C VAL A 205 2.22 -13.64 -14.79
N VAL A 206 1.24 -14.49 -14.49
CA VAL A 206 0.07 -14.73 -15.31
C VAL A 206 -1.19 -14.61 -14.47
N HIS A 207 -2.16 -13.89 -14.97
CA HIS A 207 -3.51 -13.82 -14.44
C HIS A 207 -4.41 -14.76 -15.25
N VAL A 208 -5.13 -15.61 -14.57
CA VAL A 208 -6.07 -16.58 -15.16
C VAL A 208 -7.49 -16.13 -14.86
N LEU A 209 -8.25 -15.88 -15.88
CA LEU A 209 -9.66 -15.51 -15.78
C LEU A 209 -10.53 -16.73 -16.12
N SER A 210 -11.33 -17.19 -15.18
CA SER A 210 -12.31 -18.29 -15.33
C SER A 210 -13.73 -17.75 -15.24
N GLU A 211 -14.73 -18.63 -15.40
CA GLU A 211 -16.17 -18.27 -15.33
C GLU A 211 -16.52 -17.17 -16.35
N LEU A 212 -16.16 -17.39 -17.61
CA LEU A 212 -16.26 -16.41 -18.70
C LEU A 212 -17.65 -16.28 -19.33
N GLN A 213 -18.72 -16.83 -18.73
CA GLN A 213 -20.08 -16.80 -19.27
C GLN A 213 -20.55 -15.35 -19.48
N GLY A 214 -20.97 -15.05 -20.70
CA GLY A 214 -21.46 -13.73 -21.08
C GLY A 214 -20.36 -12.69 -21.40
N LEU A 215 -19.08 -13.00 -21.21
CA LEU A 215 -17.98 -12.06 -21.45
C LEU A 215 -17.92 -11.61 -22.92
N GLU A 216 -18.01 -12.55 -23.86
CA GLU A 216 -17.92 -12.25 -25.29
C GLU A 216 -19.07 -11.33 -25.75
N ALA A 217 -20.29 -11.60 -25.32
CA ALA A 217 -21.45 -10.77 -25.62
C ALA A 217 -21.32 -9.36 -25.02
N ALA A 218 -20.81 -9.24 -23.77
CA ALA A 218 -20.57 -7.97 -23.13
C ALA A 218 -19.46 -7.17 -23.85
N MET A 219 -18.38 -7.81 -24.27
CA MET A 219 -17.31 -7.16 -25.04
C MET A 219 -17.81 -6.67 -26.40
N GLN A 220 -18.66 -7.43 -27.12
CA GLN A 220 -19.24 -7.04 -28.41
C GLN A 220 -20.15 -5.82 -28.27
N THR A 221 -20.90 -5.73 -27.20
CA THR A 221 -21.85 -4.63 -26.95
C THR A 221 -21.19 -3.42 -26.27
N GLY A 222 -19.94 -3.56 -25.83
CA GLY A 222 -19.25 -2.52 -25.04
C GLY A 222 -19.81 -2.36 -23.63
N ALA A 223 -20.49 -3.37 -23.10
CA ALA A 223 -21.02 -3.37 -21.74
C ALA A 223 -19.89 -3.53 -20.70
N ASP A 224 -20.16 -3.11 -19.47
CA ASP A 224 -19.22 -3.28 -18.36
C ASP A 224 -18.96 -4.76 -18.06
N THR A 225 -17.68 -5.15 -18.05
CA THR A 225 -17.22 -6.52 -17.81
C THR A 225 -16.54 -6.72 -16.45
N THR A 226 -16.48 -5.69 -15.62
CA THR A 226 -15.74 -5.71 -14.34
C THR A 226 -16.21 -6.80 -13.37
N HIS A 227 -17.46 -7.20 -13.48
CA HIS A 227 -18.10 -8.22 -12.64
C HIS A 227 -18.10 -9.63 -13.26
N ILE A 228 -17.57 -9.78 -14.49
CA ILE A 228 -17.53 -11.06 -15.20
C ILE A 228 -16.18 -11.73 -15.00
N GLY A 229 -16.23 -12.99 -14.60
CA GLY A 229 -15.08 -13.83 -14.43
C GLY A 229 -14.47 -13.78 -13.04
N LYS A 230 -13.72 -14.84 -12.72
CA LYS A 230 -12.96 -14.98 -11.47
C LYS A 230 -11.49 -15.00 -11.78
N LEU A 231 -10.77 -14.02 -11.22
CA LEU A 231 -9.34 -13.86 -11.44
C LEU A 231 -8.53 -14.68 -10.43
N GLN A 232 -7.54 -15.43 -10.92
CA GLN A 232 -6.54 -16.11 -10.12
C GLN A 232 -5.14 -15.76 -10.62
N VAL A 233 -4.23 -15.45 -9.71
CA VAL A 233 -2.86 -15.06 -10.01
C VAL A 233 -1.93 -16.26 -9.87
N PHE A 234 -1.03 -16.45 -10.85
CA PHE A 234 0.08 -17.39 -10.78
C PHE A 234 1.38 -16.64 -11.06
N SER A 235 2.45 -17.03 -10.35
CA SER A 235 3.74 -16.34 -10.49
C SER A 235 4.90 -17.34 -10.44
N THR A 236 5.81 -17.23 -11.36
CA THR A 236 7.08 -17.97 -11.32
C THR A 236 8.05 -17.41 -10.27
N LEU A 237 7.77 -16.21 -9.77
CA LEU A 237 8.64 -15.49 -8.86
C LEU A 237 8.26 -15.71 -7.39
N ARG A 238 6.94 -15.82 -7.10
CA ARG A 238 6.40 -15.78 -5.75
C ARG A 238 5.21 -16.72 -5.57
N ALA A 239 5.47 -17.94 -5.15
CA ALA A 239 4.44 -18.92 -4.85
C ALA A 239 4.76 -19.74 -3.59
N CYS A 240 3.73 -20.22 -2.89
CA CYS A 240 3.90 -21.16 -1.79
C CYS A 240 4.36 -22.52 -2.34
N PRO A 241 5.45 -23.08 -1.84
CA PRO A 241 5.95 -24.40 -2.31
C PRO A 241 5.04 -25.56 -1.89
N VAL A 242 4.16 -25.36 -0.90
CA VAL A 242 3.27 -26.41 -0.35
C VAL A 242 1.91 -26.39 -1.06
N CYS A 243 1.19 -25.26 -1.04
CA CYS A 243 -0.17 -25.16 -1.59
C CYS A 243 -0.24 -24.43 -2.92
N SER A 244 0.89 -23.96 -3.44
CA SER A 244 1.01 -23.26 -4.74
C SER A 244 0.24 -21.92 -4.83
N THR A 245 -0.22 -21.38 -3.72
CA THR A 245 -0.83 -20.06 -3.69
C THR A 245 0.20 -19.01 -4.12
N SER A 246 -0.15 -18.21 -5.12
CA SER A 246 0.73 -17.16 -5.64
C SER A 246 0.48 -15.82 -4.96
N TYR A 247 1.54 -15.04 -4.83
CA TYR A 247 1.55 -13.74 -4.15
C TYR A 247 2.11 -12.66 -5.08
N ASN A 248 1.57 -11.47 -4.99
CA ASN A 248 2.11 -10.30 -5.68
C ASN A 248 3.45 -9.87 -5.08
N GLU A 249 4.18 -9.02 -5.79
CA GLU A 249 5.35 -8.33 -5.21
C GLU A 249 4.95 -7.53 -3.98
N LEU A 250 5.88 -7.44 -3.02
CA LEU A 250 5.66 -6.61 -1.85
C LEU A 250 5.63 -5.12 -2.25
N ASP A 251 4.63 -4.43 -1.81
CA ASP A 251 4.40 -3.01 -2.05
C ASP A 251 4.14 -2.32 -0.70
N PRO A 252 4.64 -1.09 -0.45
CA PRO A 252 4.40 -0.38 0.80
C PRO A 252 2.93 -0.23 1.17
N ARG A 253 2.02 -0.20 0.18
CA ARG A 253 0.57 -0.14 0.39
C ARG A 253 0.00 -1.39 1.05
N LEU A 254 0.70 -2.55 0.94
CA LEU A 254 0.33 -3.78 1.64
C LEU A 254 0.35 -3.61 3.17
N PHE A 255 1.13 -2.66 3.67
CA PHE A 255 1.25 -2.37 5.10
C PHE A 255 0.55 -1.05 5.50
N SER A 256 -0.30 -0.50 4.64
CA SER A 256 -1.00 0.75 4.91
C SER A 256 -2.37 0.51 5.54
N TYR A 257 -2.66 1.23 6.61
CA TYR A 257 -3.98 1.26 7.23
C TYR A 257 -5.01 2.07 6.43
N ASN A 258 -4.52 2.89 5.47
CA ASN A 258 -5.34 3.75 4.62
C ASN A 258 -5.50 3.22 3.19
N SER A 259 -4.95 2.04 2.89
CA SER A 259 -5.04 1.44 1.55
C SER A 259 -5.83 0.14 1.56
N LYS A 260 -6.75 -0.01 0.60
CA LYS A 260 -7.48 -1.27 0.35
C LYS A 260 -6.57 -2.48 0.09
N HIS A 261 -5.33 -2.24 -0.32
CA HIS A 261 -4.34 -3.30 -0.55
C HIS A 261 -3.80 -3.89 0.76
N GLY A 262 -3.81 -3.13 1.84
CA GLY A 262 -3.19 -3.50 3.11
C GLY A 262 -4.14 -3.67 4.28
N TRP A 263 -5.21 -2.88 4.34
CA TRP A 263 -6.10 -2.94 5.49
C TRP A 263 -6.89 -4.24 5.62
N CYS A 264 -7.28 -4.56 6.83
CA CYS A 264 -8.22 -5.63 7.10
C CYS A 264 -9.61 -5.30 6.52
N PRO A 265 -10.21 -6.15 5.67
CA PRO A 265 -11.49 -5.85 5.02
C PRO A 265 -12.67 -5.69 5.99
N GLU A 266 -12.57 -6.27 7.20
CA GLU A 266 -13.63 -6.19 8.20
C GLU A 266 -13.63 -4.89 9.00
N CYS A 267 -12.48 -4.27 9.19
CA CYS A 267 -12.35 -3.02 9.93
C CYS A 267 -11.80 -1.84 9.10
N VAL A 268 -11.53 -2.03 7.82
CA VAL A 268 -10.99 -1.04 6.88
C VAL A 268 -9.86 -0.18 7.47
N GLY A 269 -8.96 -0.82 8.22
CA GLY A 269 -7.79 -0.19 8.83
C GLY A 269 -8.01 0.48 10.19
N THR A 270 -9.24 0.49 10.73
CA THR A 270 -9.52 1.11 12.04
C THR A 270 -9.09 0.26 13.24
N GLY A 271 -8.97 -1.06 13.07
CA GLY A 271 -8.64 -2.00 14.16
C GLY A 271 -9.81 -2.35 15.08
N VAL A 272 -10.98 -1.74 14.90
CA VAL A 272 -12.17 -1.99 15.71
C VAL A 272 -13.27 -2.69 14.89
N LYS A 273 -14.18 -3.35 15.58
CA LYS A 273 -15.32 -4.02 14.94
C LYS A 273 -16.29 -2.99 14.35
N LEU A 274 -16.61 -3.14 13.07
CA LEU A 274 -17.53 -2.27 12.34
C LEU A 274 -18.73 -3.04 11.81
N THR A 275 -19.89 -2.38 11.75
CA THR A 275 -21.03 -2.84 10.96
C THR A 275 -20.79 -2.64 9.46
N LYS A 276 -21.63 -3.24 8.61
CA LYS A 276 -21.50 -3.08 7.14
C LYS A 276 -21.62 -1.62 6.69
N ASP A 277 -22.48 -0.83 7.32
CA ASP A 277 -22.67 0.57 6.97
C ASP A 277 -21.54 1.45 7.49
N GLN A 278 -21.06 1.19 8.72
CA GLN A 278 -19.86 1.84 9.24
C GLN A 278 -18.63 1.57 8.37
N ARG A 279 -18.45 0.36 7.83
CA ARG A 279 -17.37 0.04 6.90
C ARG A 279 -17.39 0.93 5.65
N LYS A 280 -18.56 1.16 5.06
CA LYS A 280 -18.70 2.05 3.89
C LYS A 280 -18.31 3.48 4.19
N VAL A 281 -18.60 3.95 5.40
CA VAL A 281 -18.27 5.31 5.84
C VAL A 281 -16.77 5.49 6.06
N PHE A 282 -16.10 4.46 6.62
CA PHE A 282 -14.65 4.45 6.83
C PHE A 282 -13.85 4.03 5.59
N ASP A 283 -14.53 3.49 4.55
CA ASP A 283 -13.89 3.16 3.28
C ASP A 283 -13.67 4.43 2.45
N ASP A 284 -12.49 4.99 2.59
CA ASP A 284 -12.04 6.18 1.89
C ASP A 284 -11.29 5.88 0.59
N SER A 285 -11.27 4.60 0.16
CA SER A 285 -10.59 4.16 -1.07
C SER A 285 -11.09 4.88 -2.32
N VAL A 286 -12.38 5.23 -2.39
CA VAL A 286 -12.98 6.01 -3.49
C VAL A 286 -12.49 7.46 -3.46
N ARG A 287 -12.33 8.05 -2.27
CA ARG A 287 -11.81 9.43 -2.11
C ARG A 287 -10.32 9.51 -2.41
N ASP A 288 -9.57 8.45 -2.10
CA ASP A 288 -8.16 8.33 -2.43
C ASP A 288 -7.95 8.31 -3.95
N ASP A 289 -8.83 7.65 -4.70
CA ASP A 289 -8.85 7.67 -6.16
C ASP A 289 -9.11 9.07 -6.74
N ASP A 290 -9.98 9.87 -6.13
CA ASP A 290 -10.33 11.23 -6.59
C ASP A 290 -9.25 12.28 -6.22
N GLN A 291 -8.44 12.06 -5.19
CA GLN A 291 -7.47 13.03 -4.68
C GLN A 291 -6.00 12.75 -5.04
N LYS A 292 -5.73 12.21 -6.21
CA LYS A 292 -4.36 12.06 -6.79
C LYS A 292 -3.44 11.09 -6.04
N GLY A 293 -4.00 10.07 -5.34
CA GLY A 293 -3.24 8.99 -4.70
C GLY A 293 -2.24 9.46 -3.63
N ARG A 294 -2.59 10.47 -2.92
CA ARG A 294 -1.94 10.86 -1.68
C ARG A 294 -2.60 10.06 -0.57
N GLU A 295 -1.83 9.30 0.20
CA GLU A 295 -2.30 8.74 1.46
C GLU A 295 -2.58 9.91 2.41
N GLN A 296 -3.79 10.48 2.35
CA GLN A 296 -4.21 11.56 3.25
C GLN A 296 -5.04 10.96 4.39
N SER A 297 -4.78 11.43 5.60
CA SER A 297 -5.73 11.25 6.70
C SER A 297 -6.91 12.18 6.46
N PHE A 298 -8.02 11.63 5.99
CA PHE A 298 -9.28 12.35 5.93
C PHE A 298 -9.83 12.60 7.33
N ALA A 299 -10.59 13.68 7.49
CA ALA A 299 -11.33 13.90 8.72
C ALA A 299 -12.21 12.67 8.98
N GLU A 300 -12.06 12.08 10.17
CA GLU A 300 -12.81 10.89 10.54
C GLU A 300 -14.29 11.25 10.66
N PRO A 301 -15.20 10.44 10.09
CA PRO A 301 -16.62 10.65 10.28
C PRO A 301 -16.97 10.45 11.75
N GLU A 302 -17.75 11.37 12.33
CA GLU A 302 -18.34 11.21 13.65
C GLU A 302 -19.43 10.14 13.57
N ILE A 303 -19.22 9.01 14.23
CA ILE A 303 -20.19 7.92 14.35
C ILE A 303 -20.54 7.77 15.82
N GLU A 304 -21.79 8.11 16.16
CA GLU A 304 -22.27 8.17 17.54
C GLU A 304 -22.26 6.80 18.26
N ASP A 305 -22.41 5.68 17.56
CA ASP A 305 -22.56 4.34 18.14
C ASP A 305 -21.38 3.38 17.81
N LEU A 306 -20.16 3.87 17.77
CA LEU A 306 -19.01 3.02 17.48
C LEU A 306 -18.63 2.19 18.72
N ILE A 307 -18.79 0.87 18.62
CA ILE A 307 -18.38 -0.06 19.67
C ILE A 307 -16.84 -0.17 19.65
N GLU A 308 -16.18 0.23 20.74
CA GLU A 308 -14.72 0.12 20.92
C GLU A 308 -14.27 -1.33 21.20
N GLN A 309 -14.76 -2.28 20.41
CA GLN A 309 -14.36 -3.67 20.46
C GLN A 309 -13.29 -3.92 19.40
N VAL A 310 -12.22 -4.60 19.79
CA VAL A 310 -11.17 -5.04 18.86
C VAL A 310 -11.77 -5.84 17.70
N CYS A 311 -11.33 -5.57 16.49
CA CYS A 311 -11.76 -6.32 15.32
C CYS A 311 -11.38 -7.80 15.46
N PRO A 312 -12.34 -8.73 15.45
CA PRO A 312 -12.04 -10.15 15.66
C PRO A 312 -11.28 -10.79 14.48
N HIS A 313 -11.36 -10.21 13.28
CA HIS A 313 -10.71 -10.75 12.10
C HIS A 313 -9.21 -10.48 12.05
N CYS A 314 -8.78 -9.28 12.44
CA CYS A 314 -7.38 -8.90 12.45
C CYS A 314 -6.79 -8.75 13.86
N GLU A 315 -7.58 -9.01 14.91
CA GLU A 315 -7.15 -8.90 16.31
C GLU A 315 -6.54 -7.53 16.66
N GLY A 316 -7.09 -6.48 16.03
CA GLY A 316 -6.62 -5.11 16.22
C GLY A 316 -5.42 -4.69 15.38
N THR A 317 -4.78 -5.58 14.65
CA THR A 317 -3.58 -5.28 13.85
C THR A 317 -3.86 -4.37 12.64
N ARG A 318 -5.11 -4.12 12.27
CA ARG A 318 -5.56 -3.27 11.17
C ARG A 318 -5.23 -3.79 9.77
N LEU A 319 -4.33 -4.77 9.63
CA LEU A 319 -3.83 -5.30 8.39
C LEU A 319 -4.55 -6.59 7.97
N ASN A 320 -4.58 -6.86 6.66
CA ASN A 320 -5.09 -8.09 6.10
C ASN A 320 -4.15 -9.29 6.36
N GLN A 321 -4.61 -10.50 6.09
CA GLN A 321 -3.83 -11.71 6.34
C GLN A 321 -2.52 -11.75 5.55
N THR A 322 -2.51 -11.31 4.30
CA THR A 322 -1.30 -11.31 3.46
C THR A 322 -0.21 -10.43 4.07
N ALA A 323 -0.56 -9.21 4.50
CA ALA A 323 0.37 -8.30 5.15
C ALA A 323 0.93 -8.86 6.47
N ARG A 324 0.06 -9.50 7.29
CA ARG A 324 0.45 -10.12 8.56
C ARG A 324 1.39 -11.32 8.41
N HIS A 325 1.43 -11.95 7.22
CA HIS A 325 2.31 -13.07 6.91
C HIS A 325 3.60 -12.64 6.19
N VAL A 326 3.94 -11.38 6.15
CA VAL A 326 5.27 -10.92 5.76
C VAL A 326 6.13 -10.81 7.00
N LYS A 327 7.23 -11.54 7.03
CA LYS A 327 8.14 -11.62 8.16
C LYS A 327 9.50 -11.04 7.80
N PHE A 328 10.12 -10.36 8.74
CA PHE A 328 11.49 -9.90 8.56
C PHE A 328 12.45 -11.09 8.41
N THR A 329 13.30 -11.08 7.41
CA THR A 329 14.05 -12.27 6.98
C THR A 329 14.95 -12.83 8.09
N ALA A 330 15.67 -11.95 8.80
CA ALA A 330 16.65 -12.37 9.81
C ALA A 330 16.02 -12.94 11.10
N GLN A 331 14.88 -12.39 11.54
CA GLN A 331 14.30 -12.73 12.86
C GLN A 331 12.89 -13.30 12.78
N HIS A 332 12.36 -13.50 11.58
CA HIS A 332 11.02 -14.02 11.31
C HIS A 332 9.86 -13.27 12.01
N LEU A 333 10.06 -11.99 12.34
CA LEU A 333 9.06 -11.16 13.01
C LEU A 333 8.13 -10.51 11.99
N PRO A 334 6.79 -10.66 12.11
CA PRO A 334 5.83 -9.89 11.33
C PRO A 334 5.90 -8.39 11.69
N ILE A 335 5.53 -7.52 10.75
CA ILE A 335 5.48 -6.07 11.01
C ILE A 335 4.48 -5.72 12.13
N THR A 336 3.44 -6.53 12.31
CA THR A 336 2.45 -6.39 13.38
C THR A 336 3.02 -6.59 14.76
N ASP A 337 3.98 -7.51 14.90
CA ASP A 337 4.64 -7.77 16.17
C ASP A 337 5.55 -6.60 16.55
N ILE A 338 6.27 -6.05 15.57
CA ILE A 338 7.04 -4.81 15.79
C ILE A 338 6.11 -3.65 16.17
N ALA A 339 4.95 -3.52 15.53
CA ALA A 339 3.97 -2.48 15.85
C ALA A 339 3.45 -2.56 17.29
N SER A 340 3.32 -3.75 17.84
CA SER A 340 2.85 -4.00 19.21
C SER A 340 3.92 -3.83 20.29
N MET A 341 5.19 -3.71 19.91
CA MET A 341 6.29 -3.44 20.84
C MET A 341 6.25 -1.99 21.31
N SER A 342 6.81 -1.74 22.50
CA SER A 342 7.06 -0.39 22.97
C SER A 342 8.10 0.32 22.11
N VAL A 343 8.04 1.65 22.04
CA VAL A 343 9.06 2.49 21.36
C VAL A 343 10.47 2.09 21.77
N THR A 344 10.69 1.89 23.08
CA THR A 344 11.97 1.45 23.63
C THR A 344 12.42 0.08 23.10
N ASP A 345 11.50 -0.87 22.99
CA ASP A 345 11.84 -2.22 22.52
C ASP A 345 12.04 -2.25 21.00
N VAL A 346 11.28 -1.47 20.23
CA VAL A 346 11.52 -1.30 18.80
C VAL A 346 12.89 -0.66 18.55
N ARG A 347 13.29 0.34 19.35
CA ARG A 347 14.63 0.94 19.25
C ARG A 347 15.75 -0.08 19.50
N LYS A 348 15.62 -0.91 20.55
CA LYS A 348 16.57 -2.01 20.82
C LYS A 348 16.62 -3.00 19.65
N TRP A 349 15.47 -3.33 19.08
CA TRP A 349 15.38 -4.21 17.91
C TRP A 349 16.14 -3.61 16.72
N VAL A 350 15.90 -2.33 16.38
CA VAL A 350 16.61 -1.60 15.32
C VAL A 350 18.12 -1.62 15.52
N GLN A 351 18.58 -1.33 16.76
CA GLN A 351 20.00 -1.37 17.12
C GLN A 351 20.60 -2.77 17.00
N SER A 352 19.80 -3.83 17.26
CA SER A 352 20.24 -5.21 17.08
C SER A 352 20.44 -5.56 15.60
N LEU A 353 19.59 -5.03 14.72
CA LEU A 353 19.71 -5.23 13.26
C LEU A 353 20.99 -4.63 12.71
N ALA A 354 21.37 -3.45 13.17
CA ALA A 354 22.63 -2.79 12.75
C ALA A 354 23.88 -3.59 13.13
N LYS A 355 23.78 -4.52 14.09
CA LYS A 355 24.88 -5.36 14.58
C LYS A 355 24.81 -6.81 14.10
N THR A 356 23.71 -7.24 13.47
CA THR A 356 23.53 -8.62 13.04
C THR A 356 24.42 -8.97 11.85
N LYS A 357 24.92 -10.21 11.83
CA LYS A 357 25.64 -10.78 10.69
C LYS A 357 24.73 -11.61 9.77
N GLU A 358 23.45 -11.63 10.06
CA GLU A 358 22.46 -12.46 9.33
C GLU A 358 22.00 -11.81 8.01
N LEU A 359 22.23 -10.52 7.85
CA LEU A 359 21.92 -9.79 6.63
C LEU A 359 23.04 -9.93 5.60
N THR A 360 22.68 -10.17 4.36
CA THR A 360 23.61 -10.12 3.22
C THR A 360 24.16 -8.70 3.02
N GLN A 361 25.25 -8.55 2.25
CA GLN A 361 25.83 -7.23 1.95
C GLN A 361 24.79 -6.27 1.35
N ARG A 362 23.97 -6.74 0.40
CA ARG A 362 22.92 -5.94 -0.21
C ARG A 362 21.82 -5.53 0.78
N GLU A 363 21.44 -6.41 1.68
CA GLU A 363 20.46 -6.12 2.73
C GLU A 363 21.02 -5.11 3.74
N ASN A 364 22.29 -5.23 4.08
CA ASN A 364 22.98 -4.24 4.92
C ASN A 364 23.05 -2.86 4.27
N ASP A 365 23.29 -2.78 2.96
CA ASP A 365 23.30 -1.50 2.22
C ASP A 365 21.91 -0.84 2.23
N ILE A 366 20.84 -1.61 2.12
CA ILE A 366 19.45 -1.11 2.24
C ILE A 366 19.16 -0.69 3.68
N ALA A 367 19.52 -1.51 4.66
CA ALA A 367 19.29 -1.26 6.07
C ALA A 367 20.01 0.02 6.54
N ARG A 368 21.23 0.26 6.06
CA ARG A 368 22.04 1.43 6.39
C ARG A 368 21.35 2.77 6.14
N ASP A 369 20.50 2.83 5.12
CA ASP A 369 19.80 4.07 4.78
C ASP A 369 18.48 4.24 5.56
N LEU A 370 17.85 3.13 5.98
CA LEU A 370 16.54 3.13 6.65
C LEU A 370 16.62 3.10 8.18
N LEU A 371 17.57 2.33 8.74
CA LEU A 371 17.66 2.15 10.20
C LEU A 371 17.95 3.45 10.97
N PRO A 372 18.84 4.35 10.52
CA PRO A 372 19.06 5.63 11.21
C PRO A 372 17.81 6.51 11.26
N GLU A 373 17.00 6.51 10.20
CA GLU A 373 15.74 7.27 10.13
C GLU A 373 14.71 6.76 11.14
N ILE A 374 14.64 5.43 11.31
CA ILE A 374 13.78 4.80 12.31
C ILE A 374 14.33 5.09 13.71
N GLU A 375 15.62 4.89 13.93
CA GLU A 375 16.27 5.03 15.24
C GLU A 375 16.15 6.45 15.77
N SER A 376 16.44 7.46 14.97
CA SER A 376 16.39 8.87 15.36
C SER A 376 14.98 9.28 15.83
N ARG A 377 13.91 8.83 15.14
CA ARG A 377 12.53 9.10 15.54
C ARG A 377 12.14 8.39 16.83
N LEU A 378 12.59 7.16 17.01
CA LEU A 378 12.33 6.39 18.24
C LEU A 378 13.10 6.98 19.43
N GLU A 379 14.34 7.41 19.22
CA GLU A 379 15.16 8.07 20.24
C GLU A 379 14.48 9.33 20.74
N PHE A 380 13.98 10.16 19.84
CA PHE A 380 13.29 11.37 20.20
C PHE A 380 11.99 11.10 20.97
N LEU A 381 11.23 10.05 20.58
CA LEU A 381 10.05 9.61 21.36
C LEU A 381 10.43 9.20 22.80
N GLU A 382 11.57 8.55 22.98
CA GLU A 382 12.07 8.22 24.33
C GLU A 382 12.47 9.48 25.12
N GLU A 383 13.17 10.42 24.50
CA GLU A 383 13.61 11.68 25.11
C GLU A 383 12.42 12.52 25.63
N VAL A 384 11.30 12.52 24.91
CA VAL A 384 10.09 13.19 25.37
C VAL A 384 9.25 12.34 26.36
N GLY A 385 9.81 11.19 26.80
CA GLY A 385 9.21 10.33 27.81
C GLY A 385 8.05 9.47 27.30
N LEU A 386 8.04 9.08 26.03
CA LEU A 386 7.03 8.24 25.39
C LEU A 386 7.51 6.82 25.04
N GLY A 387 8.65 6.40 25.59
CA GLY A 387 9.25 5.09 25.33
C GLY A 387 8.37 3.89 25.64
N TYR A 388 7.38 4.04 26.51
CA TYR A 388 6.42 3.00 26.91
C TYR A 388 5.27 2.78 25.91
N LEU A 389 4.99 3.74 25.02
CA LEU A 389 3.90 3.62 24.04
C LEU A 389 4.25 2.58 22.98
N THR A 390 3.23 1.85 22.52
CA THR A 390 3.36 0.96 21.37
C THR A 390 3.13 1.72 20.06
N LEU A 391 3.77 1.31 18.97
CA LEU A 391 3.64 1.99 17.68
C LEU A 391 2.22 1.88 17.10
N ASP A 392 1.49 0.82 17.41
CA ASP A 392 0.11 0.58 16.99
C ASP A 392 -0.93 1.30 17.86
N ARG A 393 -0.49 1.97 18.93
CA ARG A 393 -1.39 2.73 19.82
C ARG A 393 -2.19 3.74 19.01
N GLY A 394 -3.51 3.60 18.99
CA GLY A 394 -4.41 4.46 18.21
C GLY A 394 -4.45 5.89 18.76
N ALA A 395 -4.39 6.88 17.87
CA ALA A 395 -4.43 8.29 18.25
C ALA A 395 -5.63 8.70 19.14
N PRO A 396 -6.85 8.17 18.96
CA PRO A 396 -7.98 8.46 19.86
C PRO A 396 -7.79 8.00 21.30
N THR A 397 -6.88 7.06 21.56
CA THR A 397 -6.64 6.49 22.90
C THR A 397 -5.53 7.23 23.67
N LEU A 398 -4.90 8.22 23.05
CA LEU A 398 -3.83 8.99 23.65
C LEU A 398 -4.38 10.07 24.59
N SER A 399 -3.70 10.30 25.69
CA SER A 399 -3.94 11.48 26.53
C SER A 399 -3.52 12.76 25.81
N GLY A 400 -4.04 13.91 26.25
CA GLY A 400 -3.68 15.20 25.65
C GLY A 400 -2.16 15.48 25.69
N GLY A 401 -1.50 15.14 26.78
CA GLY A 401 -0.06 15.30 26.94
C GLY A 401 0.76 14.36 26.07
N GLU A 402 0.31 13.10 25.85
CA GLU A 402 0.93 12.17 24.92
C GLU A 402 0.80 12.67 23.49
N ALA A 403 -0.41 13.09 23.09
CA ALA A 403 -0.65 13.61 21.75
C ALA A 403 0.20 14.86 21.43
N GLN A 404 0.37 15.77 22.38
CA GLN A 404 1.25 16.93 22.21
C GLN A 404 2.72 16.54 22.04
N ARG A 405 3.24 15.63 22.87
CA ARG A 405 4.63 15.16 22.78
C ARG A 405 4.90 14.39 21.49
N ILE A 406 3.93 13.57 21.02
CA ILE A 406 4.03 12.89 19.72
C ILE A 406 4.14 13.90 18.58
N ARG A 407 3.34 14.98 18.61
CA ARG A 407 3.42 16.02 17.57
C ARG A 407 4.77 16.75 17.61
N LEU A 408 5.30 17.02 18.80
CA LEU A 408 6.63 17.57 18.94
C LEU A 408 7.67 16.63 18.29
N ALA A 409 7.57 15.33 18.59
CA ALA A 409 8.45 14.32 18.01
C ALA A 409 8.33 14.17 16.49
N ALA A 410 7.15 14.39 15.92
CA ALA A 410 6.93 14.28 14.47
C ALA A 410 7.46 15.48 13.66
N GLN A 411 7.86 16.57 14.32
CA GLN A 411 8.30 17.81 13.67
C GLN A 411 9.82 18.05 13.77
N LEU A 412 10.52 17.22 14.51
CA LEU A 412 11.97 17.23 14.65
C LEU A 412 12.62 16.10 13.85
#